data_c7391b9ba65914d59ed721168b7dbda8
#
_entry.id   c7391b9ba65914d59ed721168b7dbda8
#
_cell.length_a   1.000
_cell.length_b   1.000
_cell.length_c   1.000
_cell.angle_alpha   90.00
_cell.angle_beta   90.00
_cell.angle_gamma   90.00
#
_symmetry.space_group_name_H-M   'P 1'
#
loop_
_entity.id
_entity.type
_entity.pdbx_description
1 polymer ?
#
loop_
_entity_poly.entity_id
_entity_poly.type
_entity_poly.pdbx_seq_one_letter_code
_entity_poly.pdbx_strand_id
1 'polypeptide(L)'
;MRIHLAGVALASALAGTAIAQSPVQPPARTSPVGTWRGASVCLVRPSACNDEVVVYRITQMKTADSLAVDARKIVRGEEQEMGVLGCRLAPPTGQLTCAIPQGVWHLRVRNDSLTGELRLPDNTRYREVRAIRAP
;
A
#
# COMPACT_ATOMS: atom_id res chain seq x y z
N MET A 1 35.60 79.40 -18.31
CA MET A 1 35.60 78.45 -17.19
C MET A 1 34.33 77.57 -17.31
N ARG A 2 34.42 76.33 -17.82
CA ARG A 2 33.31 75.48 -18.04
C ARG A 2 33.49 74.27 -17.16
N ILE A 3 32.56 74.05 -16.24
CA ILE A 3 32.55 72.93 -15.30
C ILE A 3 31.70 71.82 -15.92
N HIS A 4 32.29 70.63 -16.19
CA HIS A 4 31.58 69.48 -16.62
C HIS A 4 31.22 68.60 -15.38
N LEU A 5 29.93 68.45 -15.10
CA LEU A 5 29.44 67.49 -14.11
C LEU A 5 29.28 66.12 -14.80
N ALA A 6 30.04 65.15 -14.34
CA ALA A 6 29.86 63.74 -14.74
C ALA A 6 28.80 63.10 -13.83
N GLY A 7 27.71 62.69 -14.43
CA GLY A 7 26.68 61.94 -13.76
C GLY A 7 27.06 60.43 -13.67
N VAL A 8 27.11 59.92 -12.45
CA VAL A 8 27.30 58.50 -12.18
C VAL A 8 25.94 57.82 -12.12
N ALA A 9 25.64 56.95 -13.06
CA ALA A 9 24.43 56.11 -13.06
C ALA A 9 24.70 54.85 -12.24
N LEU A 10 24.03 54.68 -11.10
CA LEU A 10 23.99 53.43 -10.34
C LEU A 10 22.98 52.48 -10.99
N ALA A 11 23.45 51.38 -11.57
CA ALA A 11 22.62 50.29 -12.01
C ALA A 11 22.37 49.35 -10.83
N SER A 12 21.14 49.33 -10.29
CA SER A 12 20.71 48.39 -9.27
C SER A 12 20.32 47.06 -9.94
N ALA A 13 21.13 46.01 -9.76
CA ALA A 13 20.82 44.67 -10.16
C ALA A 13 19.85 44.03 -9.15
N LEU A 14 18.61 43.81 -9.53
CA LEU A 14 17.63 43.02 -8.78
C LEU A 14 17.95 41.52 -8.99
N ALA A 15 18.56 40.87 -7.99
CA ALA A 15 18.74 39.46 -7.95
C ALA A 15 17.38 38.81 -7.63
N GLY A 16 16.68 38.28 -8.64
CA GLY A 16 15.47 37.49 -8.46
C GLY A 16 15.83 36.15 -7.89
N THR A 17 15.44 35.88 -6.65
CA THR A 17 15.50 34.52 -6.04
C THR A 17 14.44 33.65 -6.69
N ALA A 18 14.85 32.72 -7.56
CA ALA A 18 13.98 31.68 -8.09
C ALA A 18 13.66 30.69 -6.95
N ILE A 19 12.41 30.71 -6.46
CA ILE A 19 11.91 29.69 -5.53
C ILE A 19 11.70 28.42 -6.33
N ALA A 20 12.55 27.44 -6.13
CA ALA A 20 12.37 26.11 -6.68
C ALA A 20 11.12 25.49 -6.05
N GLN A 21 10.05 25.39 -6.81
CA GLN A 21 8.85 24.65 -6.40
C GLN A 21 9.18 23.16 -6.44
N SER A 22 9.17 22.51 -5.27
CA SER A 22 9.26 21.06 -5.20
C SER A 22 8.06 20.44 -5.94
N PRO A 23 8.26 19.39 -6.76
CA PRO A 23 7.16 18.73 -7.45
C PRO A 23 6.17 18.17 -6.43
N VAL A 24 4.89 18.55 -6.57
CA VAL A 24 3.80 18.01 -5.74
C VAL A 24 3.67 16.53 -6.09
N GLN A 25 4.08 15.66 -5.16
CA GLN A 25 3.96 14.23 -5.31
C GLN A 25 2.48 13.85 -5.22
N PRO A 26 1.92 13.09 -6.20
CA PRO A 26 0.53 12.65 -6.13
C PRO A 26 0.29 11.85 -4.84
N PRO A 27 -0.91 11.97 -4.23
CA PRO A 27 -1.22 11.25 -3.00
C PRO A 27 -1.07 9.74 -3.21
N ALA A 28 -0.48 9.07 -2.22
CA ALA A 28 -0.30 7.62 -2.24
C ALA A 28 -1.66 6.92 -2.41
N ARG A 29 -1.73 5.95 -3.33
CA ARG A 29 -2.92 5.12 -3.49
C ARG A 29 -3.09 4.25 -2.26
N THR A 30 -4.20 4.41 -1.55
CA THR A 30 -4.54 3.64 -0.36
C THR A 30 -5.70 2.69 -0.58
N SER A 31 -6.38 2.76 -1.75
CA SER A 31 -7.48 1.86 -2.06
C SER A 31 -7.02 0.42 -2.19
N PRO A 32 -7.56 -0.51 -1.40
CA PRO A 32 -7.24 -1.92 -1.51
C PRO A 32 -7.93 -2.63 -2.68
N VAL A 33 -8.97 -2.03 -3.27
CA VAL A 33 -9.74 -2.64 -4.37
C VAL A 33 -8.84 -2.93 -5.57
N GLY A 34 -8.94 -4.15 -6.10
CA GLY A 34 -8.15 -4.62 -7.22
C GLY A 34 -7.61 -6.03 -7.03
N THR A 35 -6.73 -6.45 -7.93
CA THR A 35 -6.08 -7.77 -7.89
C THR A 35 -4.65 -7.63 -7.38
N TRP A 36 -4.29 -8.51 -6.48
CA TRP A 36 -2.98 -8.55 -5.83
C TRP A 36 -2.36 -9.92 -6.00
N ARG A 37 -1.08 -9.98 -6.36
CA ARG A 37 -0.36 -11.24 -6.54
C ARG A 37 0.97 -11.19 -5.77
N GLY A 38 1.27 -12.28 -5.04
CA GLY A 38 2.48 -12.34 -4.24
C GLY A 38 2.67 -13.65 -3.51
N ALA A 39 3.29 -13.57 -2.35
CA ALA A 39 3.60 -14.73 -1.52
C ALA A 39 2.99 -14.59 -0.13
N SER A 40 2.53 -15.71 0.41
CA SER A 40 2.14 -15.87 1.81
C SER A 40 3.05 -16.92 2.44
N VAL A 41 3.88 -16.50 3.39
CA VAL A 41 4.90 -17.34 4.00
C VAL A 41 4.56 -17.68 5.44
N CYS A 42 4.93 -18.88 5.85
CA CYS A 42 4.74 -19.36 7.22
C CYS A 42 5.84 -18.84 8.15
N LEU A 43 5.47 -18.31 9.30
CA LEU A 43 6.40 -17.78 10.29
C LEU A 43 6.65 -18.74 11.46
N VAL A 44 5.80 -19.74 11.63
CA VAL A 44 5.92 -20.77 12.68
C VAL A 44 6.38 -22.07 12.04
N ARG A 45 7.56 -22.55 12.45
CA ARG A 45 8.14 -23.82 11.95
C ARG A 45 8.78 -24.59 13.11
N PRO A 46 8.64 -25.92 13.17
CA PRO A 46 7.83 -26.75 12.25
C PRO A 46 6.32 -26.58 12.47
N SER A 47 5.54 -26.64 11.39
CA SER A 47 4.07 -26.65 11.43
C SER A 47 3.50 -27.26 10.16
N ALA A 48 2.19 -27.52 10.12
CA ALA A 48 1.49 -27.96 8.91
C ALA A 48 1.31 -26.84 7.87
N CYS A 49 1.72 -25.63 8.19
CA CYS A 49 1.65 -24.46 7.30
C CYS A 49 2.63 -24.61 6.13
N ASN A 50 2.18 -24.27 4.93
CA ASN A 50 3.02 -24.22 3.73
C ASN A 50 3.09 -22.80 3.18
N ASP A 51 4.23 -22.42 2.61
CA ASP A 51 4.35 -21.20 1.83
C ASP A 51 3.55 -21.32 0.55
N GLU A 52 2.92 -20.21 0.13
CA GLU A 52 2.00 -20.19 -1.01
C GLU A 52 2.26 -18.98 -1.88
N VAL A 53 2.12 -19.18 -3.20
CA VAL A 53 1.89 -18.05 -4.13
C VAL A 53 0.41 -17.76 -4.10
N VAL A 54 0.06 -16.49 -3.84
CA VAL A 54 -1.33 -16.09 -3.63
C VAL A 54 -1.79 -15.07 -4.66
N VAL A 55 -3.09 -15.10 -4.93
CA VAL A 55 -3.82 -14.08 -5.67
C VAL A 55 -5.02 -13.66 -4.83
N TYR A 56 -5.12 -12.37 -4.54
CA TYR A 56 -6.26 -11.79 -3.83
C TYR A 56 -7.02 -10.84 -4.75
N ARG A 57 -8.31 -11.05 -4.90
CA ARG A 57 -9.21 -10.13 -5.59
C ARG A 57 -10.05 -9.42 -4.54
N ILE A 58 -9.79 -8.13 -4.36
CA ILE A 58 -10.44 -7.32 -3.35
C ILE A 58 -11.50 -6.46 -4.01
N THR A 59 -12.73 -6.60 -3.55
CA THR A 59 -13.89 -5.88 -4.07
C THR A 59 -14.62 -5.13 -2.96
N GLN A 60 -15.26 -4.03 -3.33
CA GLN A 60 -16.13 -3.26 -2.44
C GLN A 60 -17.41 -4.03 -2.18
N MET A 61 -17.84 -4.06 -0.92
CA MET A 61 -19.17 -4.55 -0.52
C MET A 61 -20.18 -3.40 -0.40
N LYS A 62 -21.30 -3.62 0.28
CA LYS A 62 -22.40 -2.65 0.38
C LYS A 62 -22.03 -1.34 1.08
N THR A 63 -21.15 -1.39 2.06
CA THR A 63 -20.70 -0.21 2.80
C THR A 63 -19.27 0.17 2.43
N ALA A 64 -18.93 1.46 2.51
CA ALA A 64 -17.63 1.97 2.07
C ALA A 64 -16.44 1.38 2.84
N ASP A 65 -16.65 0.91 4.06
CA ASP A 65 -15.64 0.30 4.92
C ASP A 65 -15.63 -1.24 4.87
N SER A 66 -16.51 -1.86 4.09
CA SER A 66 -16.63 -3.32 3.97
C SER A 66 -16.10 -3.80 2.64
N LEU A 67 -15.19 -4.76 2.68
CA LEU A 67 -14.53 -5.35 1.53
C LEU A 67 -14.61 -6.87 1.58
N ALA A 68 -14.67 -7.49 0.41
CA ALA A 68 -14.49 -8.93 0.25
C ALA A 68 -13.12 -9.21 -0.37
N VAL A 69 -12.39 -10.16 0.19
CA VAL A 69 -11.13 -10.67 -0.35
C VAL A 69 -11.35 -12.10 -0.82
N ASP A 70 -11.48 -12.29 -2.13
CA ASP A 70 -11.44 -13.62 -2.76
C ASP A 70 -9.98 -14.07 -2.79
N ALA A 71 -9.65 -14.99 -1.88
CA ALA A 71 -8.30 -15.49 -1.68
C ALA A 71 -8.09 -16.77 -2.47
N ARG A 72 -7.02 -16.80 -3.26
CA ARG A 72 -6.62 -17.94 -4.08
C ARG A 72 -5.14 -18.22 -3.93
N LYS A 73 -4.74 -19.47 -4.12
CA LYS A 73 -3.34 -19.90 -4.21
C LYS A 73 -3.06 -20.51 -5.57
N ILE A 74 -1.80 -20.44 -5.98
CA ILE A 74 -1.34 -21.08 -7.22
C ILE A 74 -0.77 -22.45 -6.87
N VAL A 75 -1.34 -23.48 -7.46
CA VAL A 75 -0.87 -24.86 -7.35
C VAL A 75 -0.68 -25.41 -8.76
N ARG A 76 0.55 -25.81 -9.09
CA ARG A 76 0.90 -26.33 -10.43
C ARG A 76 0.50 -25.39 -11.57
N GLY A 77 0.59 -24.07 -11.35
CA GLY A 77 0.24 -23.04 -12.34
C GLY A 77 -1.25 -22.67 -12.39
N GLU A 78 -2.11 -23.33 -11.62
CA GLU A 78 -3.55 -23.08 -11.59
C GLU A 78 -3.99 -22.40 -10.29
N GLU A 79 -4.98 -21.52 -10.39
CA GLU A 79 -5.60 -20.90 -9.22
C GLU A 79 -6.54 -21.88 -8.51
N GLN A 80 -6.31 -22.09 -7.24
CA GLN A 80 -7.20 -22.82 -6.34
C GLN A 80 -7.82 -21.85 -5.33
N GLU A 81 -9.12 -21.94 -5.17
CA GLU A 81 -9.86 -21.14 -4.19
C GLU A 81 -9.48 -21.55 -2.77
N MET A 82 -9.25 -20.56 -1.93
CA MET A 82 -9.05 -20.75 -0.48
C MET A 82 -10.25 -20.24 0.34
N GLY A 83 -11.06 -19.37 -0.26
CA GLY A 83 -12.26 -18.79 0.35
C GLY A 83 -12.36 -17.30 0.17
N VAL A 84 -13.47 -16.74 0.61
CA VAL A 84 -13.73 -15.31 0.59
C VAL A 84 -13.76 -14.78 2.02
N LEU A 85 -12.93 -13.78 2.31
CA LEU A 85 -12.85 -13.13 3.61
C LEU A 85 -13.65 -11.84 3.59
N GLY A 86 -14.50 -11.64 4.62
CA GLY A 86 -15.08 -10.34 4.90
C GLY A 86 -14.07 -9.48 5.69
N CYS A 87 -13.78 -8.30 5.18
CA CYS A 87 -12.79 -7.41 5.77
C CYS A 87 -13.38 -6.04 6.05
N ARG A 88 -12.84 -5.37 7.06
CA ARG A 88 -13.14 -3.98 7.37
C ARG A 88 -11.94 -3.09 7.04
N LEU A 89 -12.21 -2.02 6.30
CA LEU A 89 -11.24 -1.00 5.96
C LEU A 89 -11.26 0.11 7.02
N ALA A 90 -10.08 0.56 7.45
CA ALA A 90 -9.89 1.76 8.25
C ALA A 90 -9.36 2.91 7.38
N PRO A 91 -10.23 3.77 6.82
CA PRO A 91 -9.77 4.94 6.07
C PRO A 91 -9.15 5.99 7.02
N PRO A 92 -8.19 6.80 6.57
CA PRO A 92 -7.54 6.81 5.26
C PRO A 92 -6.29 5.92 5.17
N THR A 93 -6.04 5.07 6.15
CA THR A 93 -4.75 4.35 6.33
C THR A 93 -4.52 3.20 5.34
N GLY A 94 -5.56 2.75 4.63
CA GLY A 94 -5.48 1.56 3.76
C GLY A 94 -5.31 0.25 4.53
N GLN A 95 -5.60 0.25 5.84
CA GLN A 95 -5.51 -0.94 6.69
C GLN A 95 -6.82 -1.72 6.65
N LEU A 96 -6.72 -3.03 6.39
CA LEU A 96 -7.84 -3.97 6.45
C LEU A 96 -7.66 -4.93 7.61
N THR A 97 -8.77 -5.26 8.24
CA THR A 97 -8.84 -6.29 9.27
C THR A 97 -9.86 -7.33 8.85
N CYS A 98 -9.44 -8.60 8.76
CA CYS A 98 -10.30 -9.71 8.34
C CYS A 98 -10.25 -10.80 9.42
N ALA A 99 -11.34 -10.97 10.16
CA ALA A 99 -11.46 -12.03 11.15
C ALA A 99 -11.79 -13.36 10.47
N ILE A 100 -11.08 -14.42 10.84
CA ILE A 100 -11.32 -15.81 10.45
C ILE A 100 -11.36 -16.69 11.70
N PRO A 101 -11.88 -17.93 11.63
CA PRO A 101 -11.93 -18.79 12.82
C PRO A 101 -10.56 -19.02 13.48
N GLN A 102 -9.46 -19.04 12.71
CA GLN A 102 -8.11 -19.31 13.18
C GLN A 102 -7.40 -18.07 13.76
N GLY A 103 -7.89 -16.86 13.47
CA GLY A 103 -7.23 -15.63 13.92
C GLY A 103 -7.69 -14.40 13.16
N VAL A 104 -6.82 -13.42 13.04
CA VAL A 104 -7.12 -12.15 12.38
C VAL A 104 -6.02 -11.78 11.40
N TRP A 105 -6.40 -11.53 10.15
CA TRP A 105 -5.54 -10.91 9.17
C TRP A 105 -5.52 -9.39 9.35
N HIS A 106 -4.33 -8.84 9.44
CA HIS A 106 -4.07 -7.41 9.39
C HIS A 106 -3.32 -7.11 8.10
N LEU A 107 -4.01 -6.51 7.12
CA LEU A 107 -3.45 -6.17 5.82
C LEU A 107 -3.31 -4.65 5.70
N ARG A 108 -2.32 -4.20 4.95
CA ARG A 108 -2.10 -2.79 4.65
C ARG A 108 -1.75 -2.60 3.19
N VAL A 109 -2.43 -1.64 2.56
CA VAL A 109 -2.13 -1.21 1.20
C VAL A 109 -1.41 0.13 1.23
N ARG A 110 -0.31 0.21 0.50
CA ARG A 110 0.43 1.44 0.25
C ARG A 110 0.87 1.45 -1.21
N ASN A 111 0.33 2.38 -1.99
CA ASN A 111 0.53 2.43 -3.45
C ASN A 111 0.13 1.10 -4.10
N ASP A 112 1.07 0.43 -4.77
CA ASP A 112 0.87 -0.85 -5.43
C ASP A 112 1.44 -2.05 -4.63
N SER A 113 1.66 -1.86 -3.32
CA SER A 113 2.09 -2.90 -2.38
C SER A 113 1.00 -3.23 -1.39
N LEU A 114 0.78 -4.51 -1.15
CA LEU A 114 -0.04 -5.06 -0.08
C LEU A 114 0.85 -5.91 0.81
N THR A 115 0.86 -5.59 2.09
CA THR A 115 1.59 -6.35 3.12
C THR A 115 0.65 -6.70 4.26
N GLY A 116 0.97 -7.73 5.02
CA GLY A 116 0.19 -8.05 6.20
C GLY A 116 0.60 -9.32 6.88
N GLU A 117 -0.11 -9.64 7.95
CA GLU A 117 0.15 -10.82 8.77
C GLU A 117 -1.14 -11.41 9.31
N LEU A 118 -1.12 -12.73 9.49
CA LEU A 118 -2.13 -13.46 10.25
C LEU A 118 -1.62 -13.63 11.68
N ARG A 119 -2.42 -13.16 12.63
CA ARG A 119 -2.20 -13.37 14.06
C ARG A 119 -3.21 -14.37 14.62
N LEU A 120 -2.70 -15.34 15.35
CA LEU A 120 -3.52 -16.30 16.10
C LEU A 120 -4.13 -15.63 17.35
N PRO A 121 -5.10 -16.27 18.03
CA PRO A 121 -5.73 -15.70 19.23
C PRO A 121 -4.76 -15.36 20.37
N ASP A 122 -3.64 -16.07 20.48
CA ASP A 122 -2.55 -15.80 21.45
C ASP A 122 -1.58 -14.71 20.98
N ASN A 123 -1.91 -13.97 19.88
CA ASN A 123 -1.11 -12.95 19.25
C ASN A 123 0.17 -13.46 18.53
N THR A 124 0.34 -14.75 18.36
CA THR A 124 1.44 -15.32 17.55
C THR A 124 1.30 -14.87 16.10
N ARG A 125 2.39 -14.34 15.52
CA ARG A 125 2.47 -14.07 14.08
C ARG A 125 2.65 -15.40 13.37
N TYR A 126 1.60 -15.84 12.67
CA TYR A 126 1.57 -17.17 12.05
C TYR A 126 1.97 -17.17 10.58
N ARG A 127 1.53 -16.16 9.83
CA ARG A 127 1.85 -15.96 8.41
C ARG A 127 2.15 -14.50 8.13
N GLU A 128 2.95 -14.27 7.10
CA GLU A 128 3.18 -12.95 6.51
C GLU A 128 2.83 -13.00 5.02
N VAL A 129 2.18 -11.95 4.51
CA VAL A 129 1.88 -11.79 3.09
C VAL A 129 2.56 -10.55 2.54
N ARG A 130 3.08 -10.68 1.33
CA ARG A 130 3.61 -9.60 0.50
C ARG A 130 3.14 -9.79 -0.93
N ALA A 131 2.42 -8.82 -1.43
CA ALA A 131 1.86 -8.84 -2.78
C ALA A 131 2.00 -7.47 -3.44
N ILE A 132 1.96 -7.47 -4.76
CA ILE A 132 1.92 -6.27 -5.59
C ILE A 132 0.62 -6.26 -6.38
N ARG A 133 0.19 -5.05 -6.74
CA ARG A 133 -0.99 -4.88 -7.59
C ARG A 133 -0.72 -5.50 -8.96
N ALA A 134 -1.59 -6.43 -9.36
CA ALA A 134 -1.57 -7.00 -10.71
C ALA A 134 -2.31 -6.05 -11.69
N PRO A 135 -1.92 -6.07 -12.97
CA PRO A 135 -2.62 -5.34 -14.02
C PRO A 135 -4.10 -5.73 -14.14
#